data_3b733e3880406a3357290ff864c9ac33
#
_entry.id   3b733e3880406a3357290ff864c9ac33
#
_cell.length_a   1.000
_cell.length_b   1.000
_cell.length_c   1.000
_cell.angle_alpha   90.00
_cell.angle_beta   90.00
_cell.angle_gamma   90.00
#
_symmetry.space_group_name_H-M   'P 1'
#
loop_
_entity.id
_entity.type
_entity.pdbx_description
1 polymer ?
#
loop_
_entity_poly.entity_id
_entity_poly.type
_entity_poly.pdbx_seq_one_letter_code
_entity_poly.pdbx_strand_id
1 'polypeptide(L)'
;MSKIGFLTDSCSDIPQELADKYGIEVVGFPINLDGVEYMERKDFTNDQFYQMMRDAQGVPTTAAITQLQWCEIYERYVDEGYTDLVHLCINSAGSSTYNNAVKGAEMLAEERPGHKLNIQLIDSHTYSMPYGWYLCECARKVRNGGELATCVEEMKQSLDLSLIHISEPTRPISI
;
A
#
# COMPACT_ATOMS: atom_id res chain seq x y z
N MET A 1 -19.52 -16.91 -2.27
CA MET A 1 -18.31 -16.64 -3.10
C MET A 1 -17.44 -15.69 -2.28
N SER A 2 -16.14 -15.92 -2.22
CA SER A 2 -15.22 -15.00 -1.55
C SER A 2 -15.14 -13.70 -2.36
N LYS A 3 -15.26 -12.55 -1.67
CA LYS A 3 -15.03 -11.22 -2.26
C LYS A 3 -13.66 -10.75 -1.75
N ILE A 4 -12.70 -10.65 -2.67
CA ILE A 4 -11.30 -10.38 -2.35
C ILE A 4 -10.99 -8.93 -2.73
N GLY A 5 -10.41 -8.18 -1.78
CA GLY A 5 -9.90 -6.83 -1.98
C GLY A 5 -8.37 -6.78 -2.03
N PHE A 6 -7.86 -5.78 -2.73
CA PHE A 6 -6.42 -5.45 -2.77
C PHE A 6 -6.25 -3.99 -2.40
N LEU A 7 -5.37 -3.73 -1.44
CA LEU A 7 -5.17 -2.42 -0.84
C LEU A 7 -3.68 -2.12 -0.72
N THR A 8 -3.30 -0.88 -0.97
CA THR A 8 -1.93 -0.39 -0.77
C THR A 8 -1.93 1.12 -0.52
N ASP A 9 -0.78 1.66 -0.18
CA ASP A 9 -0.54 3.10 -0.10
C ASP A 9 0.03 3.68 -1.41
N SER A 10 0.04 5.00 -1.54
CA SER A 10 0.43 5.68 -2.78
C SER A 10 1.93 5.60 -3.09
N CYS A 11 2.78 5.27 -2.10
CA CYS A 11 4.20 5.03 -2.36
C CYS A 11 4.44 3.80 -3.25
N SER A 12 3.41 2.98 -3.50
CA SER A 12 3.47 1.87 -4.47
C SER A 12 3.67 2.33 -5.91
N ASP A 13 3.45 3.61 -6.20
CA ASP A 13 3.52 4.21 -7.54
C ASP A 13 2.70 3.48 -8.62
N ILE A 14 1.69 2.69 -8.21
CA ILE A 14 0.81 2.02 -9.15
C ILE A 14 0.05 3.07 -9.97
N PRO A 15 0.18 3.07 -11.31
CA PRO A 15 -0.62 3.94 -12.16
C PRO A 15 -2.12 3.70 -11.95
N GLN A 16 -2.92 4.78 -11.99
CA GLN A 16 -4.37 4.69 -11.76
C GLN A 16 -5.04 3.67 -12.70
N GLU A 17 -4.62 3.65 -13.96
CA GLU A 17 -5.14 2.69 -14.95
C GLU A 17 -4.92 1.22 -14.55
N LEU A 18 -3.76 0.91 -13.93
CA LEU A 18 -3.50 -0.44 -13.43
C LEU A 18 -4.26 -0.74 -12.15
N ALA A 19 -4.39 0.24 -11.25
CA ALA A 19 -5.19 0.12 -10.04
C ALA A 19 -6.64 -0.20 -10.40
N ASP A 20 -7.24 0.56 -11.29
CA ASP A 20 -8.62 0.36 -11.78
C ASP A 20 -8.77 -1.01 -12.49
N LYS A 21 -7.82 -1.34 -13.36
CA LYS A 21 -7.83 -2.60 -14.11
C LYS A 21 -7.83 -3.81 -13.19
N TYR A 22 -7.08 -3.78 -12.11
CA TYR A 22 -6.92 -4.91 -11.19
C TYR A 22 -7.75 -4.76 -9.92
N GLY A 23 -8.51 -3.67 -9.75
CA GLY A 23 -9.35 -3.41 -8.58
C GLY A 23 -8.51 -3.28 -7.31
N ILE A 24 -7.40 -2.56 -7.40
CA ILE A 24 -6.52 -2.24 -6.29
C ILE A 24 -6.89 -0.86 -5.77
N GLU A 25 -7.22 -0.77 -4.50
CA GLU A 25 -7.38 0.53 -3.85
C GLU A 25 -6.01 1.08 -3.43
N VAL A 26 -5.75 2.33 -3.78
CA VAL A 26 -4.51 3.02 -3.44
C VAL A 26 -4.82 4.22 -2.57
N VAL A 27 -4.39 4.19 -1.31
CA VAL A 27 -4.61 5.26 -0.33
C VAL A 27 -3.48 6.27 -0.40
N GLY A 28 -3.83 7.54 -0.62
CA GLY A 28 -2.86 8.63 -0.69
C GLY A 28 -2.26 8.97 0.67
N PHE A 29 -1.00 9.42 0.66
CA PHE A 29 -0.39 10.04 1.85
C PHE A 29 -0.87 11.47 2.05
N PRO A 30 -1.08 11.90 3.31
CA PRO A 30 -1.22 13.32 3.62
C PRO A 30 0.09 14.05 3.33
N ILE A 31 0.02 15.17 2.64
CA ILE A 31 1.17 16.02 2.29
C ILE A 31 0.92 17.42 2.83
N ASN A 32 1.89 17.99 3.55
CA ASN A 32 1.89 19.40 3.92
C ASN A 32 2.88 20.15 3.03
N LEU A 33 2.40 21.21 2.39
CA LEU A 33 3.19 22.12 1.58
C LEU A 33 2.86 23.56 2.00
N ASP A 34 3.86 24.28 2.50
CA ASP A 34 3.74 25.65 2.98
C ASP A 34 2.62 25.86 4.03
N GLY A 35 2.38 24.86 4.89
CA GLY A 35 1.37 24.89 5.93
C GLY A 35 -0.04 24.50 5.47
N VAL A 36 -0.22 24.14 4.21
CA VAL A 36 -1.50 23.61 3.68
C VAL A 36 -1.42 22.10 3.55
N GLU A 37 -2.45 21.42 4.06
CA GLU A 37 -2.57 19.97 3.96
C GLU A 37 -3.31 19.57 2.69
N TYR A 38 -2.76 18.57 2.02
CA TYR A 38 -3.30 17.95 0.81
C TYR A 38 -3.31 16.43 0.97
N MET A 39 -4.22 15.78 0.27
CA MET A 39 -4.25 14.33 0.13
C MET A 39 -3.77 13.92 -1.26
N GLU A 40 -2.69 13.18 -1.30
CA GLU A 40 -2.14 12.64 -2.55
C GLU A 40 -3.19 11.84 -3.32
N ARG A 41 -3.16 11.89 -4.64
CA ARG A 41 -4.11 11.26 -5.57
C ARG A 41 -5.56 11.77 -5.51
N LYS A 42 -5.88 12.68 -4.59
CA LYS A 42 -7.22 13.25 -4.44
C LYS A 42 -7.26 14.74 -4.79
N ASP A 43 -6.34 15.51 -4.23
CA ASP A 43 -6.39 16.97 -4.28
C ASP A 43 -5.60 17.56 -5.44
N PHE A 44 -4.73 16.76 -6.06
CA PHE A 44 -3.90 17.17 -7.20
C PHE A 44 -3.46 15.99 -8.06
N THR A 45 -3.11 16.28 -9.31
CA THR A 45 -2.37 15.36 -10.19
C THR A 45 -0.86 15.53 -9.98
N ASN A 46 -0.06 14.56 -10.45
CA ASN A 46 1.41 14.65 -10.35
C ASN A 46 1.94 15.95 -10.99
N ASP A 47 1.45 16.32 -12.17
CA ASP A 47 1.89 17.54 -12.86
C ASP A 47 1.54 18.82 -12.06
N GLN A 48 0.36 18.85 -11.46
CA GLN A 48 -0.05 19.95 -10.58
C GLN A 48 0.86 20.01 -9.34
N PHE A 49 1.17 18.86 -8.73
CA PHE A 49 2.05 18.81 -7.56
C PHE A 49 3.48 19.28 -7.90
N TYR A 50 4.03 18.87 -9.04
CA TYR A 50 5.33 19.38 -9.49
C TYR A 50 5.33 20.88 -9.73
N GLN A 51 4.23 21.45 -10.20
CA GLN A 51 4.12 22.91 -10.31
C GLN A 51 4.02 23.56 -8.92
N MET A 52 3.20 23.02 -8.02
CA MET A 52 3.08 23.49 -6.64
C MET A 52 4.44 23.48 -5.92
N MET A 53 5.24 22.43 -6.08
CA MET A 53 6.60 22.35 -5.50
C MET A 53 7.55 23.41 -6.07
N ARG A 54 7.43 23.78 -7.37
CA ARG A 54 8.26 24.84 -7.96
C ARG A 54 7.91 26.22 -7.41
N ASP A 55 6.64 26.43 -7.07
CA ASP A 55 6.12 27.70 -6.58
C ASP A 55 6.21 27.82 -5.05
N ALA A 56 6.44 26.70 -4.35
CA ALA A 56 6.52 26.62 -2.89
C ALA A 56 7.77 27.29 -2.33
N GLN A 57 7.65 27.78 -1.10
CA GLN A 57 8.76 28.35 -0.34
C GLN A 57 9.51 27.30 0.49
N GLY A 58 8.82 26.21 0.87
CA GLY A 58 9.34 25.13 1.68
C GLY A 58 9.41 23.80 0.94
N VAL A 59 10.01 22.82 1.59
CA VAL A 59 10.04 21.42 1.13
C VAL A 59 8.76 20.73 1.62
N PRO A 60 8.02 20.01 0.76
CA PRO A 60 6.86 19.28 1.20
C PRO A 60 7.23 18.20 2.22
N THR A 61 6.36 17.98 3.19
CA THR A 61 6.49 16.91 4.17
C THR A 61 5.29 15.97 4.08
N THR A 62 5.51 14.68 4.35
CA THR A 62 4.46 13.67 4.36
C THR A 62 4.21 13.16 5.77
N ALA A 63 2.99 12.74 6.05
CA ALA A 63 2.64 12.03 7.27
C ALA A 63 2.23 10.59 6.96
N ALA A 64 2.50 9.66 7.88
CA ALA A 64 2.03 8.29 7.74
C ALA A 64 0.49 8.24 7.85
N ILE A 65 -0.13 7.34 7.11
CA ILE A 65 -1.56 7.04 7.25
C ILE A 65 -1.80 6.51 8.66
N THR A 66 -2.77 7.08 9.37
CA THR A 66 -3.01 6.79 10.77
C THR A 66 -3.74 5.47 11.00
N GLN A 67 -3.64 4.93 12.21
CA GLN A 67 -4.38 3.73 12.60
C GLN A 67 -5.91 3.90 12.48
N LEU A 68 -6.43 5.09 12.77
CA LEU A 68 -7.86 5.39 12.65
C LEU A 68 -8.31 5.36 11.19
N GLN A 69 -7.55 5.99 10.29
CA GLN A 69 -7.85 5.95 8.85
C GLN A 69 -7.84 4.52 8.30
N TRP A 70 -6.90 3.68 8.74
CA TRP A 70 -6.89 2.27 8.36
C TRP A 70 -8.09 1.51 8.92
N CYS A 71 -8.45 1.74 10.18
CA CYS A 71 -9.64 1.12 10.79
C CYS A 71 -10.90 1.47 9.99
N GLU A 72 -11.14 2.75 9.67
CA GLU A 72 -12.28 3.22 8.87
C GLU A 72 -12.31 2.55 7.46
N ILE A 73 -11.15 2.40 6.84
CA ILE A 73 -11.06 1.69 5.55
C ILE A 73 -11.44 0.23 5.71
N TYR A 74 -10.94 -0.46 6.73
CA TYR A 74 -11.26 -1.87 6.96
C TYR A 74 -12.74 -2.08 7.33
N GLU A 75 -13.34 -1.17 8.12
CA GLU A 75 -14.79 -1.19 8.39
C GLU A 75 -15.61 -1.12 7.11
N ARG A 76 -15.24 -0.24 6.18
CA ARG A 76 -15.88 -0.15 4.88
C ARG A 76 -15.76 -1.46 4.10
N TYR A 77 -14.61 -2.14 4.11
CA TYR A 77 -14.46 -3.46 3.50
C TYR A 77 -15.38 -4.51 4.15
N VAL A 78 -15.54 -4.47 5.48
CA VAL A 78 -16.50 -5.31 6.20
C VAL A 78 -17.93 -5.03 5.75
N ASP A 79 -18.33 -3.76 5.71
CA ASP A 79 -19.69 -3.33 5.34
C ASP A 79 -20.03 -3.65 3.89
N GLU A 80 -19.05 -3.61 3.01
CA GLU A 80 -19.18 -4.01 1.61
C GLU A 80 -19.14 -5.54 1.39
N GLY A 81 -18.96 -6.33 2.45
CA GLY A 81 -19.03 -7.78 2.45
C GLY A 81 -17.80 -8.47 1.85
N TYR A 82 -16.63 -7.87 1.94
CA TYR A 82 -15.39 -8.55 1.60
C TYR A 82 -15.07 -9.63 2.62
N THR A 83 -14.53 -10.75 2.13
CA THR A 83 -14.11 -11.88 2.97
C THR A 83 -12.61 -11.90 3.19
N ASP A 84 -11.85 -11.40 2.22
CA ASP A 84 -10.40 -11.38 2.23
C ASP A 84 -9.88 -10.02 1.73
N LEU A 85 -8.85 -9.51 2.38
CA LEU A 85 -8.17 -8.28 2.00
C LEU A 85 -6.65 -8.52 2.02
N VAL A 86 -6.00 -8.33 0.89
CA VAL A 86 -4.54 -8.30 0.78
C VAL A 86 -4.11 -6.84 0.87
N HIS A 87 -3.46 -6.48 1.96
CA HIS A 87 -2.97 -5.13 2.19
C HIS A 87 -1.43 -5.13 2.22
N LEU A 88 -0.83 -4.62 1.15
CA LEU A 88 0.61 -4.48 1.00
C LEU A 88 1.03 -3.04 1.28
N CYS A 89 1.88 -2.83 2.26
CA CYS A 89 2.31 -1.51 2.72
C CYS A 89 3.77 -1.21 2.34
N ILE A 90 4.09 0.08 2.28
CA ILE A 90 5.46 0.59 2.25
C ILE A 90 6.30 -0.01 3.38
N ASN A 91 7.63 -0.06 3.19
CA ASN A 91 8.63 -0.53 4.14
C ASN A 91 8.43 0.05 5.56
N SER A 92 8.24 -0.84 6.53
CA SER A 92 8.04 -0.49 7.93
C SER A 92 9.26 0.15 8.60
N ALA A 93 10.45 -0.08 8.07
CA ALA A 93 11.67 0.55 8.58
C ALA A 93 11.75 2.05 8.25
N GLY A 94 11.03 2.51 7.22
CA GLY A 94 11.04 3.92 6.79
C GLY A 94 9.73 4.67 7.01
N SER A 95 8.65 3.98 7.37
CA SER A 95 7.33 4.60 7.60
C SER A 95 6.55 3.87 8.68
N SER A 96 5.82 4.63 9.49
CA SER A 96 4.89 4.04 10.48
C SER A 96 3.61 3.47 9.85
N THR A 97 3.41 3.62 8.55
CA THR A 97 2.17 3.23 7.84
C THR A 97 1.79 1.78 8.06
N TYR A 98 2.75 0.85 7.91
CA TYR A 98 2.51 -0.57 8.18
C TYR A 98 2.12 -0.84 9.64
N ASN A 99 2.86 -0.27 10.60
CA ASN A 99 2.55 -0.46 12.03
C ASN A 99 1.20 0.15 12.41
N ASN A 100 0.83 1.27 11.78
CA ASN A 100 -0.49 1.87 11.94
C ASN A 100 -1.59 0.99 11.30
N ALA A 101 -1.30 0.30 10.19
CA ALA A 101 -2.22 -0.64 9.57
C ALA A 101 -2.48 -1.86 10.48
N VAL A 102 -1.45 -2.38 11.15
CA VAL A 102 -1.59 -3.45 12.16
C VAL A 102 -2.50 -2.99 13.29
N LYS A 103 -2.26 -1.81 13.85
CA LYS A 103 -3.10 -1.25 14.92
C LYS A 103 -4.54 -0.95 14.45
N GLY A 104 -4.71 -0.50 13.22
CA GLY A 104 -6.05 -0.31 12.63
C GLY A 104 -6.84 -1.62 12.53
N ALA A 105 -6.17 -2.73 12.20
CA ALA A 105 -6.80 -4.05 12.18
C ALA A 105 -7.15 -4.56 13.60
N GLU A 106 -6.31 -4.27 14.60
CA GLU A 106 -6.60 -4.55 16.01
C GLU A 106 -7.83 -3.74 16.48
N MET A 107 -7.90 -2.44 16.16
CA MET A 107 -9.06 -1.59 16.46
C MET A 107 -10.34 -2.13 15.81
N LEU A 108 -10.30 -2.52 14.54
CA LEU A 108 -11.44 -3.15 13.87
C LEU A 108 -11.94 -4.38 14.62
N ALA A 109 -11.03 -5.24 15.09
CA ALA A 109 -11.39 -6.45 15.83
C ALA A 109 -12.06 -6.13 17.18
N GLU A 110 -11.69 -5.03 17.84
CA GLU A 110 -12.29 -4.54 19.06
C GLU A 110 -13.68 -3.88 18.83
N GLU A 111 -13.78 -3.05 17.78
CA GLU A 111 -15.02 -2.30 17.49
C GLU A 111 -16.08 -3.16 16.80
N ARG A 112 -15.67 -4.13 15.99
CA ARG A 112 -16.54 -5.02 15.22
C ARG A 112 -16.26 -6.50 15.53
N PRO A 113 -16.45 -6.94 16.79
CA PRO A 113 -16.16 -8.32 17.17
C PRO A 113 -17.04 -9.28 16.35
N GLY A 114 -16.39 -10.28 15.74
CA GLY A 114 -17.07 -11.28 14.91
C GLY A 114 -17.21 -10.91 13.43
N HIS A 115 -16.59 -9.81 12.96
CA HIS A 115 -16.43 -9.59 11.52
C HIS A 115 -15.70 -10.78 10.88
N LYS A 116 -15.94 -11.00 9.58
CA LYS A 116 -15.37 -12.16 8.86
C LYS A 116 -14.29 -11.78 7.87
N LEU A 117 -13.89 -10.51 7.85
CA LEU A 117 -12.84 -10.04 6.96
C LEU A 117 -11.49 -10.59 7.44
N ASN A 118 -10.83 -11.38 6.60
CA ASN A 118 -9.47 -11.85 6.79
C ASN A 118 -8.51 -10.84 6.16
N ILE A 119 -7.77 -10.10 6.98
CA ILE A 119 -6.82 -9.09 6.52
C ILE A 119 -5.41 -9.69 6.52
N GLN A 120 -4.80 -9.82 5.34
CA GLN A 120 -3.41 -10.20 5.17
C GLN A 120 -2.56 -8.93 5.03
N LEU A 121 -1.99 -8.47 6.16
CA LEU A 121 -1.08 -7.34 6.21
C LEU A 121 0.33 -7.79 5.84
N ILE A 122 0.93 -7.11 4.87
CA ILE A 122 2.25 -7.46 4.33
C ILE A 122 3.11 -6.19 4.31
N ASP A 123 4.27 -6.27 4.96
CA ASP A 123 5.32 -5.27 4.81
C ASP A 123 6.09 -5.56 3.53
N SER A 124 6.18 -4.59 2.65
CA SER A 124 6.91 -4.79 1.40
C SER A 124 8.43 -4.80 1.58
N HIS A 125 8.92 -4.27 2.70
CA HIS A 125 10.33 -4.01 2.97
C HIS A 125 11.03 -3.17 1.88
N THR A 126 10.28 -2.56 0.98
CA THR A 126 10.79 -1.78 -0.15
C THR A 126 9.92 -0.55 -0.43
N TYR A 127 10.22 0.17 -1.51
CA TYR A 127 9.55 1.41 -1.89
C TYR A 127 9.18 1.37 -3.37
N SER A 128 8.20 2.22 -3.75
CA SER A 128 7.87 2.51 -5.14
C SER A 128 7.36 1.32 -5.94
N MET A 129 7.40 1.41 -7.25
CA MET A 129 6.85 0.44 -8.20
C MET A 129 7.31 -1.02 -8.01
N PRO A 130 8.49 -1.36 -7.45
CA PRO A 130 8.83 -2.75 -7.16
C PRO A 130 7.74 -3.50 -6.37
N TYR A 131 7.23 -2.95 -5.26
CA TYR A 131 6.14 -3.65 -4.55
C TYR A 131 4.77 -3.43 -5.20
N GLY A 132 4.55 -2.27 -5.80
CA GLY A 132 3.33 -2.02 -6.56
C GLY A 132 3.13 -3.02 -7.69
N TRP A 133 4.20 -3.37 -8.40
CA TRP A 133 4.16 -4.38 -9.47
C TRP A 133 3.77 -5.76 -8.94
N TYR A 134 4.37 -6.20 -7.84
CA TYR A 134 4.04 -7.51 -7.27
C TYR A 134 2.59 -7.60 -6.80
N LEU A 135 2.03 -6.51 -6.25
CA LEU A 135 0.61 -6.46 -5.92
C LEU A 135 -0.28 -6.55 -7.16
N CYS A 136 0.07 -5.84 -8.23
CA CYS A 136 -0.64 -5.93 -9.51
C CYS A 136 -0.64 -7.36 -10.07
N GLU A 137 0.51 -8.04 -10.03
CA GLU A 137 0.63 -9.42 -10.49
C GLU A 137 -0.16 -10.40 -9.63
N CYS A 138 -0.15 -10.23 -8.30
CA CYS A 138 -0.97 -11.01 -7.39
C CYS A 138 -2.47 -10.84 -7.72
N ALA A 139 -2.93 -9.60 -7.81
CA ALA A 139 -4.32 -9.28 -8.14
C ALA A 139 -4.72 -9.84 -9.52
N ARG A 140 -3.85 -9.72 -10.53
CA ARG A 140 -4.05 -10.30 -11.87
C ARG A 140 -4.22 -11.81 -11.83
N LYS A 141 -3.34 -12.51 -11.11
CA LYS A 141 -3.39 -13.98 -10.98
C LYS A 141 -4.68 -14.44 -10.31
N VAL A 142 -5.08 -13.80 -9.21
CA VAL A 142 -6.32 -14.12 -8.48
C VAL A 142 -7.54 -13.87 -9.37
N ARG A 143 -7.60 -12.76 -10.12
CA ARG A 143 -8.68 -12.48 -11.05
C ARG A 143 -8.78 -13.49 -12.19
N ASN A 144 -7.69 -14.11 -12.57
CA ASN A 144 -7.64 -15.17 -13.58
C ASN A 144 -7.90 -16.58 -12.99
N GLY A 145 -8.38 -16.66 -11.75
CA GLY A 145 -8.76 -17.92 -11.10
C GLY A 145 -7.64 -18.58 -10.29
N GLY A 146 -6.52 -17.88 -10.08
CA GLY A 146 -5.48 -18.33 -9.16
C GLY A 146 -5.97 -18.39 -7.72
N GLU A 147 -5.48 -19.36 -6.96
CA GLU A 147 -5.79 -19.53 -5.54
C GLU A 147 -5.10 -18.41 -4.74
N LEU A 148 -5.88 -17.70 -3.88
CA LEU A 148 -5.41 -16.51 -3.18
C LEU A 148 -4.15 -16.77 -2.34
N ALA A 149 -4.15 -17.83 -1.54
CA ALA A 149 -3.04 -18.14 -0.64
C ALA A 149 -1.73 -18.39 -1.43
N THR A 150 -1.82 -19.10 -2.55
CA THR A 150 -0.69 -19.36 -3.43
C THR A 150 -0.16 -18.06 -4.06
N CYS A 151 -1.07 -17.21 -4.58
CA CYS A 151 -0.66 -15.95 -5.22
C CYS A 151 0.00 -14.98 -4.21
N VAL A 152 -0.50 -14.94 -2.98
CA VAL A 152 0.08 -14.11 -1.91
C VAL A 152 1.44 -14.64 -1.48
N GLU A 153 1.60 -15.95 -1.36
CA GLU A 153 2.89 -16.54 -1.00
C GLU A 153 3.96 -16.30 -2.08
N GLU A 154 3.62 -16.47 -3.35
CA GLU A 154 4.50 -16.14 -4.47
C GLU A 154 4.90 -14.65 -4.47
N MET A 155 3.97 -13.76 -4.13
CA MET A 155 4.23 -12.34 -3.99
C MET A 155 5.23 -12.06 -2.86
N LYS A 156 5.05 -12.65 -1.69
CA LYS A 156 5.97 -12.51 -0.55
C LYS A 156 7.37 -13.00 -0.89
N GLN A 157 7.49 -14.17 -1.51
CA GLN A 157 8.77 -14.71 -1.95
C GLN A 157 9.47 -13.79 -2.96
N SER A 158 8.71 -13.16 -3.87
CA SER A 158 9.26 -12.21 -4.83
C SER A 158 9.74 -10.92 -4.17
N LEU A 159 9.03 -10.43 -3.15
CA LEU A 159 9.46 -9.29 -2.34
C LEU A 159 10.76 -9.59 -1.59
N ASP A 160 10.88 -10.75 -0.96
CA ASP A 160 12.08 -11.17 -0.23
C ASP A 160 13.31 -11.26 -1.16
N LEU A 161 13.14 -11.83 -2.36
CA LEU A 161 14.21 -11.89 -3.36
C LEU A 161 14.63 -10.50 -3.87
N SER A 162 13.69 -9.56 -3.98
CA SER A 162 13.96 -8.19 -4.39
C SER A 162 14.90 -7.47 -3.41
N LEU A 163 14.78 -7.74 -2.12
CA LEU A 163 15.64 -7.18 -1.07
C LEU A 163 17.09 -7.64 -1.18
N ILE A 164 17.34 -8.89 -1.52
CA ILE A 164 18.69 -9.44 -1.66
C ILE A 164 19.46 -8.71 -2.77
N HIS A 165 18.78 -8.35 -3.86
CA HIS A 165 19.41 -7.62 -4.96
C HIS A 165 19.68 -6.13 -4.67
N ILE A 166 18.94 -5.51 -3.76
CA ILE A 166 19.10 -4.10 -3.39
C ILE A 166 20.14 -3.92 -2.27
N SER A 167 20.28 -4.91 -1.39
CA SER A 167 21.11 -4.82 -0.18
C SER A 167 22.49 -5.48 -0.29
N GLU A 168 22.81 -6.15 -1.39
CA GLU A 168 24.18 -6.65 -1.60
C GLU A 168 25.15 -5.47 -1.79
N PRO A 169 26.16 -5.31 -0.90
CA PRO A 169 27.20 -4.33 -1.16
C PRO A 169 27.92 -4.74 -2.45
N THR A 170 27.97 -3.83 -3.41
CA THR A 170 28.83 -4.01 -4.57
C THR A 170 30.23 -4.36 -4.11
N ARG A 171 30.66 -5.62 -4.27
CA ARG A 171 32.05 -6.02 -4.04
C ARG A 171 32.93 -5.15 -4.93
N PRO A 172 33.91 -4.44 -4.40
CA PRO A 172 34.88 -3.77 -5.25
C PRO A 172 35.51 -4.83 -6.15
N ILE A 173 35.38 -4.66 -7.46
CA ILE A 173 36.11 -5.47 -8.43
C ILE A 173 37.57 -5.12 -8.19
N SER A 174 38.31 -6.03 -7.58
CA SER A 174 39.79 -5.94 -7.54
C SER A 174 40.30 -6.10 -8.95
N ILE A 175 40.83 -5.03 -9.50
CA ILE A 175 41.62 -5.04 -10.73
C ILE A 175 43.03 -5.50 -10.40
#